data_dca642cb0bb0624fffe473bed5f1cd6f
#
_entry.id   dca642cb0bb0624fffe473bed5f1cd6f
#
_cell.length_a   1.000
_cell.length_b   1.000
_cell.length_c   1.000
_cell.angle_alpha   90.00
_cell.angle_beta   90.00
_cell.angle_gamma   90.00
#
_symmetry.space_group_name_H-M   'P 1'
#
loop_
_entity.id
_entity.type
_entity.pdbx_description
1 polymer ?
#
loop_
_entity_poly.entity_id
_entity_poly.type
_entity_poly.pdbx_seq_one_letter_code
_entity_poly.pdbx_strand_id
1 'polypeptide(L)'
;MSKEKLLTITVPCYNSQDYMRTCVDSLLVGGERVEIIIIDDGSTDQTGAIADEYASANPTVVKVIHQENGGHGEGINQGAKHATGIYFKVVDSDDKMSEDFVSFLDALEKCEREGGVDLMVSNYYYVHTDGVGDRSIDYSSVLPKDCIFGWKDTKRFRLHQMLTIHSCTFRTELLKIWDEPLPKKVFYEDNLMICKTLPRVQKMYYFPHDLYRYWIGRPDQSVQEAAIIKRYTHQLLVSEKSFIACDLDNVSEPMLKKYLKHELFMLFGISIMFARLNKSDEADASLEAMWDACKNHNLKWGRHFRHHTPLAVICMKGKFGRAVAIFFYRIANKIVRFN
;
A
#
# COMPACT_ATOMS: atom_id res chain seq x y z
N MET A 1 23.51 3.61 -25.83
CA MET A 1 22.57 2.74 -25.07
C MET A 1 22.18 3.50 -23.82
N SER A 2 20.92 3.80 -23.62
CA SER A 2 20.46 4.37 -22.34
C SER A 2 20.77 3.36 -21.24
N LYS A 3 21.46 3.80 -20.18
CA LYS A 3 21.72 2.96 -19.02
C LYS A 3 20.36 2.55 -18.44
N GLU A 4 20.15 1.27 -18.18
CA GLU A 4 18.91 0.77 -17.57
C GLU A 4 18.63 1.52 -16.26
N LYS A 5 17.40 2.00 -16.06
CA LYS A 5 17.01 2.67 -14.83
C LYS A 5 16.96 1.68 -13.67
N LEU A 6 17.52 2.06 -12.53
CA LEU A 6 17.51 1.22 -11.34
C LEU A 6 16.11 1.15 -10.72
N LEU A 7 15.45 2.31 -10.59
CA LEU A 7 14.16 2.43 -9.91
C LEU A 7 13.20 3.27 -10.74
N THR A 8 12.02 2.73 -11.06
CA THR A 8 10.87 3.51 -11.49
C THR A 8 10.04 3.90 -10.28
N ILE A 9 9.74 5.19 -10.18
CA ILE A 9 8.83 5.74 -9.16
C ILE A 9 7.59 6.25 -9.89
N THR A 10 6.43 5.69 -9.59
CA THR A 10 5.15 6.25 -10.05
C THR A 10 4.59 7.20 -9.02
N VAL A 11 4.13 8.36 -9.50
CA VAL A 11 3.52 9.40 -8.67
C VAL A 11 2.11 9.66 -9.21
N PRO A 12 1.08 8.96 -8.65
CA PRO A 12 -0.31 9.26 -9.00
C PRO A 12 -0.70 10.65 -8.49
N CYS A 13 -1.20 11.50 -9.39
CA CYS A 13 -1.57 12.88 -9.10
C CYS A 13 -3.03 13.15 -9.51
N TYR A 14 -3.81 13.70 -8.62
CA TYR A 14 -5.13 14.24 -8.92
C TYR A 14 -5.39 15.50 -8.09
N ASN A 15 -5.47 16.65 -8.74
CA ASN A 15 -5.58 17.96 -8.10
C ASN A 15 -4.52 18.17 -7.01
N SER A 16 -3.25 17.95 -7.37
CA SER A 16 -2.10 17.91 -6.45
C SER A 16 -1.18 19.14 -6.58
N GLN A 17 -1.63 20.22 -7.22
CA GLN A 17 -0.80 21.41 -7.49
C GLN A 17 -0.08 21.97 -6.28
N ASP A 18 -0.67 21.85 -5.08
CA ASP A 18 -0.13 22.42 -3.84
C ASP A 18 0.96 21.56 -3.19
N TYR A 19 1.07 20.27 -3.58
CA TYR A 19 1.93 19.28 -2.91
C TYR A 19 2.99 18.68 -3.81
N MET A 20 2.65 18.41 -5.09
CA MET A 20 3.46 17.58 -5.97
C MET A 20 4.88 18.08 -6.20
N ARG A 21 5.15 19.40 -6.11
CA ARG A 21 6.51 19.94 -6.26
C ARG A 21 7.43 19.40 -5.17
N THR A 22 7.01 19.42 -3.92
CA THR A 22 7.79 18.87 -2.80
C THR A 22 8.06 17.38 -2.97
N CYS A 23 7.06 16.62 -3.47
CA CYS A 23 7.21 15.22 -3.79
C CYS A 23 8.27 15.01 -4.88
N VAL A 24 8.06 15.58 -6.07
CA VAL A 24 8.92 15.37 -7.24
C VAL A 24 10.35 15.85 -6.98
N ASP A 25 10.54 17.01 -6.33
CA ASP A 25 11.87 17.52 -5.98
C ASP A 25 12.64 16.54 -5.09
N SER A 26 11.96 15.87 -4.14
CA SER A 26 12.58 14.86 -3.29
C SER A 26 13.02 13.60 -4.06
N LEU A 27 12.42 13.32 -5.21
CA LEU A 27 12.74 12.17 -6.06
C LEU A 27 13.86 12.49 -7.06
N LEU A 28 13.93 13.73 -7.54
CA LEU A 28 14.93 14.16 -8.51
C LEU A 28 16.39 14.03 -8.03
N VAL A 29 16.61 13.99 -6.72
CA VAL A 29 17.96 13.75 -6.15
C VAL A 29 18.52 12.38 -6.54
N GLY A 30 17.69 11.45 -7.00
CA GLY A 30 18.12 10.14 -7.55
C GLY A 30 18.84 10.22 -8.88
N GLY A 31 18.71 11.35 -9.62
CA GLY A 31 19.37 11.61 -10.90
C GLY A 31 19.07 10.55 -11.95
N GLU A 32 20.05 10.19 -12.76
CA GLU A 32 19.89 9.24 -13.87
C GLU A 32 19.60 7.80 -13.43
N ARG A 33 19.71 7.48 -12.13
CA ARG A 33 19.37 6.16 -11.60
C ARG A 33 17.87 5.91 -11.54
N VAL A 34 17.08 6.98 -11.51
CA VAL A 34 15.63 6.88 -11.38
C VAL A 34 14.89 7.24 -12.67
N GLU A 35 13.71 6.68 -12.81
CA GLU A 35 12.65 7.09 -13.72
C GLU A 35 11.47 7.50 -12.86
N ILE A 36 10.99 8.73 -13.03
CA ILE A 36 9.81 9.26 -12.33
C ILE A 36 8.69 9.33 -13.34
N ILE A 37 7.60 8.57 -13.12
CA ILE A 37 6.41 8.60 -13.97
C ILE A 37 5.30 9.32 -13.21
N ILE A 38 5.05 10.56 -13.56
CA ILE A 38 3.93 11.34 -13.03
C ILE A 38 2.68 10.96 -13.80
N ILE A 39 1.66 10.49 -13.10
CA ILE A 39 0.36 10.17 -13.69
C ILE A 39 -0.63 11.26 -13.30
N ASP A 40 -0.94 12.14 -14.24
CA ASP A 40 -2.02 13.12 -14.06
C ASP A 40 -3.36 12.45 -14.37
N ASP A 41 -4.09 12.11 -13.32
CA ASP A 41 -5.33 11.36 -13.36
C ASP A 41 -6.55 12.25 -13.64
N GLY A 42 -6.45 13.09 -14.68
CA GLY A 42 -7.53 14.00 -15.11
C GLY A 42 -7.74 15.16 -14.16
N SER A 43 -6.67 15.78 -13.71
CA SER A 43 -6.73 16.96 -12.84
C SER A 43 -7.38 18.16 -13.53
N THR A 44 -8.04 19.02 -12.74
CA THR A 44 -8.71 20.25 -13.20
C THR A 44 -8.01 21.53 -12.74
N ASP A 45 -6.94 21.37 -11.95
CA ASP A 45 -6.07 22.43 -11.46
C ASP A 45 -4.77 22.52 -12.28
N GLN A 46 -3.70 23.11 -11.74
CA GLN A 46 -2.41 23.25 -12.42
C GLN A 46 -1.54 21.97 -12.38
N THR A 47 -2.02 20.85 -11.84
CA THR A 47 -1.24 19.60 -11.68
C THR A 47 -0.63 19.14 -13.01
N GLY A 48 -1.42 19.08 -14.09
CA GLY A 48 -0.93 18.66 -15.40
C GLY A 48 0.15 19.59 -15.96
N ALA A 49 -0.04 20.90 -15.85
CA ALA A 49 0.95 21.89 -16.31
C ALA A 49 2.26 21.81 -15.52
N ILE A 50 2.18 21.59 -14.19
CA ILE A 50 3.35 21.38 -13.34
C ILE A 50 4.08 20.09 -13.72
N ALA A 51 3.35 19.01 -14.02
CA ALA A 51 3.94 17.74 -14.47
C ALA A 51 4.73 17.93 -15.78
N ASP A 52 4.16 18.63 -16.77
CA ASP A 52 4.82 18.93 -18.04
C ASP A 52 6.06 19.81 -17.88
N GLU A 53 6.04 20.77 -16.95
CA GLU A 53 7.19 21.58 -16.58
C GLU A 53 8.36 20.69 -16.10
N TYR A 54 8.09 19.73 -15.19
CA TYR A 54 9.09 18.79 -14.71
C TYR A 54 9.64 17.87 -15.80
N ALA A 55 8.78 17.35 -16.67
CA ALA A 55 9.21 16.51 -17.79
C ALA A 55 10.08 17.27 -18.79
N SER A 56 9.72 18.53 -19.09
CA SER A 56 10.48 19.40 -19.97
C SER A 56 11.86 19.75 -19.40
N ALA A 57 11.93 19.99 -18.09
CA ALA A 57 13.18 20.31 -17.40
C ALA A 57 14.08 19.07 -17.18
N ASN A 58 13.52 17.85 -17.10
CA ASN A 58 14.24 16.62 -16.78
C ASN A 58 13.87 15.46 -17.75
N PRO A 59 14.06 15.61 -19.06
CA PRO A 59 13.48 14.69 -20.07
C PRO A 59 14.04 13.26 -20.03
N THR A 60 15.18 13.04 -19.38
CA THR A 60 15.79 11.71 -19.21
C THR A 60 15.34 11.00 -17.94
N VAL A 61 14.72 11.73 -17.00
CA VAL A 61 14.36 11.24 -15.66
C VAL A 61 12.84 11.24 -15.47
N VAL A 62 12.14 12.27 -15.94
CA VAL A 62 10.70 12.46 -15.70
C VAL A 62 9.91 12.19 -16.97
N LYS A 63 8.84 11.39 -16.82
CA LYS A 63 7.80 11.15 -17.84
C LYS A 63 6.44 11.53 -17.26
N VAL A 64 5.56 12.00 -18.12
CA VAL A 64 4.16 12.32 -17.75
C VAL A 64 3.20 11.47 -18.56
N ILE A 65 2.15 11.01 -17.91
CA ILE A 65 1.02 10.35 -18.54
C ILE A 65 -0.24 11.09 -18.08
N HIS A 66 -0.92 11.74 -19.04
CA HIS A 66 -2.24 12.32 -18.80
C HIS A 66 -3.32 11.30 -19.14
N GLN A 67 -4.28 11.11 -18.28
CA GLN A 67 -5.39 10.18 -18.49
C GLN A 67 -6.72 10.73 -17.97
N GLU A 68 -7.83 10.14 -18.40
CA GLU A 68 -9.11 10.33 -17.73
C GLU A 68 -9.06 9.77 -16.33
N ASN A 69 -9.69 10.45 -15.35
CA ASN A 69 -9.66 10.01 -13.97
C ASN A 69 -10.10 8.55 -13.81
N GLY A 70 -9.17 7.71 -13.42
CA GLY A 70 -9.34 6.30 -13.14
C GLY A 70 -9.17 5.94 -11.67
N GLY A 71 -8.74 6.91 -10.84
CA GLY A 71 -8.40 6.76 -9.44
C GLY A 71 -6.95 6.29 -9.21
N HIS A 72 -6.51 6.38 -7.97
CA HIS A 72 -5.13 6.10 -7.55
C HIS A 72 -4.61 4.74 -8.04
N GLY A 73 -5.42 3.66 -7.94
CA GLY A 73 -5.06 2.34 -8.44
C GLY A 73 -4.79 2.28 -9.94
N GLU A 74 -5.54 3.06 -10.75
CA GLU A 74 -5.24 3.16 -12.18
C GLU A 74 -3.92 3.91 -12.42
N GLY A 75 -3.60 4.91 -11.61
CA GLY A 75 -2.29 5.56 -11.62
C GLY A 75 -1.15 4.56 -11.39
N ILE A 76 -1.31 3.66 -10.40
CA ILE A 76 -0.35 2.58 -10.15
C ILE A 76 -0.26 1.61 -11.35
N ASN A 77 -1.40 1.20 -11.92
CA ASN A 77 -1.44 0.32 -13.10
C ASN A 77 -0.66 0.91 -14.28
N GLN A 78 -0.90 2.18 -14.59
CA GLN A 78 -0.22 2.88 -15.68
C GLN A 78 1.28 3.04 -15.38
N GLY A 79 1.65 3.38 -14.14
CA GLY A 79 3.04 3.44 -13.71
C GLY A 79 3.74 2.09 -13.91
N ALA A 80 3.18 0.99 -13.43
CA ALA A 80 3.73 -0.35 -13.57
C ALA A 80 3.85 -0.80 -15.04
N LYS A 81 2.85 -0.48 -15.86
CA LYS A 81 2.84 -0.79 -17.29
C LYS A 81 3.98 -0.11 -18.06
N HIS A 82 4.29 1.13 -17.72
CA HIS A 82 5.30 1.95 -18.40
C HIS A 82 6.67 1.94 -17.73
N ALA A 83 6.79 1.30 -16.57
CA ALA A 83 8.04 1.20 -15.82
C ALA A 83 9.15 0.52 -16.64
N THR A 84 10.32 1.14 -16.65
CA THR A 84 11.54 0.61 -17.30
C THR A 84 12.64 0.28 -16.29
N GLY A 85 12.50 0.72 -15.04
CA GLY A 85 13.45 0.45 -13.98
C GLY A 85 13.37 -1.00 -13.49
N ILE A 86 14.48 -1.51 -12.98
CA ILE A 86 14.56 -2.86 -12.39
C ILE A 86 13.59 -2.99 -11.22
N TYR A 87 13.47 -1.95 -10.41
CA TYR A 87 12.59 -1.86 -9.26
C TYR A 87 11.49 -0.83 -9.47
N PHE A 88 10.40 -0.99 -8.74
CA PHE A 88 9.21 -0.14 -8.79
C PHE A 88 8.77 0.29 -7.39
N LYS A 89 8.48 1.58 -7.24
CA LYS A 89 7.93 2.15 -6.01
C LYS A 89 6.79 3.11 -6.34
N VAL A 90 5.76 3.11 -5.50
CA VAL A 90 4.71 4.14 -5.49
C VAL A 90 5.10 5.22 -4.48
N VAL A 91 4.94 6.47 -4.86
CA VAL A 91 5.05 7.62 -3.96
C VAL A 91 3.84 8.52 -4.19
N ASP A 92 3.06 8.75 -3.15
CA ASP A 92 1.87 9.60 -3.21
C ASP A 92 2.30 11.05 -3.42
N SER A 93 1.53 11.80 -4.23
CA SER A 93 1.89 13.15 -4.65
C SER A 93 1.97 14.18 -3.52
N ASP A 94 1.41 13.85 -2.36
CA ASP A 94 1.40 14.67 -1.13
C ASP A 94 2.44 14.24 -0.10
N ASP A 95 3.27 13.24 -0.42
CA ASP A 95 4.33 12.69 0.40
C ASP A 95 5.71 13.00 -0.19
N LYS A 96 6.79 12.59 0.48
CA LYS A 96 8.16 12.76 -0.03
C LYS A 96 9.13 11.69 0.47
N MET A 97 10.23 11.54 -0.26
CA MET A 97 11.38 10.76 0.21
C MET A 97 12.24 11.58 1.17
N SER A 98 12.91 10.89 2.08
CA SER A 98 13.86 11.49 3.00
C SER A 98 15.24 11.71 2.35
N GLU A 99 16.13 12.35 3.11
CA GLU A 99 17.55 12.53 2.76
C GLU A 99 18.31 11.22 2.58
N ASP A 100 17.81 10.11 3.12
CA ASP A 100 18.39 8.77 2.95
C ASP A 100 18.14 8.16 1.56
N PHE A 101 17.44 8.86 0.65
CA PHE A 101 17.04 8.31 -0.65
C PHE A 101 18.26 7.94 -1.52
N VAL A 102 19.33 8.72 -1.51
CA VAL A 102 20.55 8.38 -2.26
C VAL A 102 21.19 7.10 -1.70
N SER A 103 21.30 6.96 -0.38
CA SER A 103 21.81 5.78 0.29
C SER A 103 20.94 4.55 0.04
N PHE A 104 19.63 4.73 -0.09
CA PHE A 104 18.70 3.68 -0.48
C PHE A 104 18.97 3.17 -1.91
N LEU A 105 19.22 4.07 -2.86
CA LEU A 105 19.60 3.69 -4.23
C LEU A 105 20.94 2.94 -4.26
N ASP A 106 21.91 3.34 -3.42
CA ASP A 106 23.18 2.64 -3.29
C ASP A 106 22.97 1.21 -2.75
N ALA A 107 22.06 1.03 -1.80
CA ALA A 107 21.68 -0.28 -1.27
C ALA A 107 20.97 -1.15 -2.33
N LEU A 108 20.09 -0.57 -3.16
CA LEU A 108 19.47 -1.29 -4.30
C LEU A 108 20.51 -1.74 -5.32
N GLU A 109 21.47 -0.88 -5.69
CA GLU A 109 22.55 -1.25 -6.59
C GLU A 109 23.44 -2.35 -6.01
N LYS A 110 23.72 -2.31 -4.72
CA LYS A 110 24.46 -3.36 -4.02
C LYS A 110 23.70 -4.69 -4.11
N CYS A 111 22.41 -4.70 -3.78
CA CYS A 111 21.57 -5.88 -3.88
C CYS A 111 21.57 -6.45 -5.30
N GLU A 112 21.48 -5.59 -6.33
CA GLU A 112 21.47 -6.05 -7.73
C GLU A 112 22.81 -6.72 -8.13
N ARG A 113 23.95 -6.18 -7.69
CA ARG A 113 25.25 -6.83 -7.88
C ARG A 113 25.39 -8.17 -7.15
N GLU A 114 24.65 -8.38 -6.06
CA GLU A 114 24.62 -9.62 -5.27
C GLU A 114 23.55 -10.62 -5.75
N GLY A 115 22.96 -10.42 -6.93
CA GLY A 115 21.97 -11.32 -7.53
C GLY A 115 20.52 -10.90 -7.36
N GLY A 116 20.30 -9.65 -6.93
CA GLY A 116 19.01 -9.00 -6.89
C GLY A 116 18.07 -9.47 -5.78
N VAL A 117 17.07 -8.65 -5.50
CA VAL A 117 15.98 -8.96 -4.56
C VAL A 117 14.62 -8.77 -5.25
N ASP A 118 13.59 -9.40 -4.72
CA ASP A 118 12.21 -9.24 -5.16
C ASP A 118 11.54 -8.06 -4.47
N LEU A 119 11.95 -7.81 -3.22
CA LEU A 119 11.40 -6.76 -2.36
C LEU A 119 12.50 -6.15 -1.50
N MET A 120 12.64 -4.82 -1.57
CA MET A 120 13.34 -4.06 -0.54
C MET A 120 12.30 -3.39 0.37
N VAL A 121 12.42 -3.65 1.69
CA VAL A 121 11.60 -3.03 2.72
C VAL A 121 12.37 -1.91 3.37
N SER A 122 11.77 -0.73 3.53
CA SER A 122 12.30 0.39 4.32
C SER A 122 11.34 0.76 5.44
N ASN A 123 11.82 1.45 6.46
CA ASN A 123 10.95 2.14 7.40
C ASN A 123 10.26 3.32 6.72
N TYR A 124 9.18 3.78 7.33
CA TYR A 124 8.55 5.04 6.96
C TYR A 124 8.13 5.82 8.22
N TYR A 125 7.95 7.12 8.06
CA TYR A 125 7.70 8.03 9.17
C TYR A 125 6.38 8.77 8.96
N TYR A 126 5.49 8.68 9.93
CA TYR A 126 4.29 9.52 9.96
C TYR A 126 4.64 10.94 10.36
N VAL A 127 4.25 11.92 9.55
CA VAL A 127 4.38 13.34 9.81
C VAL A 127 2.98 13.91 9.99
N HIS A 128 2.62 14.31 11.20
CA HIS A 128 1.33 14.94 11.46
C HIS A 128 1.40 16.45 11.26
N THR A 129 0.37 17.05 10.70
CA THR A 129 0.32 18.50 10.44
C THR A 129 0.41 19.34 11.71
N ASP A 130 0.03 18.80 12.86
CA ASP A 130 0.11 19.42 14.19
C ASP A 130 1.38 19.01 14.97
N GLY A 131 2.21 18.14 14.41
CA GLY A 131 3.42 17.60 15.04
C GLY A 131 3.14 16.65 16.22
N VAL A 132 1.89 16.26 16.45
CA VAL A 132 1.50 15.41 17.56
C VAL A 132 1.24 13.97 17.08
N GLY A 133 2.09 13.03 17.50
CA GLY A 133 1.94 11.62 17.13
C GLY A 133 2.88 11.16 16.02
N ASP A 134 3.83 12.01 15.65
CA ASP A 134 4.91 11.66 14.74
C ASP A 134 5.62 10.40 15.21
N ARG A 135 5.79 9.42 14.31
CA ARG A 135 6.41 8.15 14.67
C ARG A 135 6.96 7.42 13.45
N SER A 136 8.03 6.66 13.67
CA SER A 136 8.53 5.68 12.71
C SER A 136 7.76 4.37 12.80
N ILE A 137 7.51 3.76 11.64
CA ILE A 137 7.14 2.35 11.53
C ILE A 137 8.40 1.57 11.16
N ASP A 138 8.91 0.85 12.16
CA ASP A 138 10.19 0.16 12.14
C ASP A 138 9.99 -1.36 12.06
N TYR A 139 10.75 -2.02 11.17
CA TYR A 139 10.70 -3.47 10.96
C TYR A 139 11.93 -4.20 11.53
N SER A 140 12.84 -3.51 12.20
CA SER A 140 14.10 -4.06 12.71
C SER A 140 13.91 -5.20 13.72
N SER A 141 12.76 -5.26 14.38
CA SER A 141 12.43 -6.34 15.32
C SER A 141 12.04 -7.65 14.62
N VAL A 142 11.70 -7.61 13.33
CA VAL A 142 11.14 -8.75 12.57
C VAL A 142 11.93 -9.11 11.31
N LEU A 143 12.69 -8.19 10.74
CA LEU A 143 13.47 -8.40 9.52
C LEU A 143 14.97 -8.44 9.84
N PRO A 144 15.74 -9.36 9.23
CA PRO A 144 17.21 -9.35 9.26
C PRO A 144 17.78 -8.07 8.64
N LYS A 145 18.94 -7.62 9.14
CA LYS A 145 19.66 -6.44 8.65
C LYS A 145 20.88 -6.83 7.86
N ASP A 146 21.30 -5.96 6.94
CA ASP A 146 22.58 -6.00 6.22
C ASP A 146 22.85 -7.28 5.40
N CYS A 147 21.79 -8.03 5.05
CA CYS A 147 21.87 -9.22 4.23
C CYS A 147 20.63 -9.42 3.37
N ILE A 148 20.77 -10.18 2.28
CA ILE A 148 19.64 -10.72 1.53
C ILE A 148 19.10 -11.92 2.29
N PHE A 149 17.78 -11.97 2.48
CA PHE A 149 17.08 -13.00 3.26
C PHE A 149 15.78 -13.43 2.58
N GLY A 150 15.20 -14.52 3.05
CA GLY A 150 13.87 -15.00 2.64
C GLY A 150 12.87 -14.94 3.79
N TRP A 151 11.62 -15.31 3.51
CA TRP A 151 10.57 -15.34 4.53
C TRP A 151 10.91 -16.20 5.75
N LYS A 152 11.57 -17.33 5.55
CA LYS A 152 12.00 -18.23 6.64
C LYS A 152 12.90 -17.56 7.68
N ASP A 153 13.58 -16.50 7.30
CA ASP A 153 14.52 -15.77 8.16
C ASP A 153 13.84 -14.63 8.93
N THR A 154 12.55 -14.36 8.65
CA THR A 154 11.76 -13.33 9.31
C THR A 154 11.21 -13.79 10.66
N LYS A 155 10.89 -12.85 11.54
CA LYS A 155 10.14 -13.13 12.77
C LYS A 155 8.66 -12.83 12.59
N ARG A 156 7.86 -13.13 13.62
CA ARG A 156 6.42 -12.83 13.60
C ARG A 156 6.19 -11.32 13.64
N PHE A 157 5.51 -10.79 12.64
CA PHE A 157 5.10 -9.39 12.58
C PHE A 157 4.07 -9.07 13.68
N ARG A 158 4.18 -7.88 14.27
CA ARG A 158 3.22 -7.33 15.24
C ARG A 158 2.04 -6.72 14.50
N LEU A 159 0.93 -6.46 15.19
CA LEU A 159 -0.28 -5.92 14.56
C LEU A 159 -0.07 -4.62 13.78
N HIS A 160 0.81 -3.75 14.25
CA HIS A 160 1.12 -2.47 13.60
C HIS A 160 2.22 -2.53 12.53
N GLN A 161 2.81 -3.69 12.30
CA GLN A 161 3.90 -3.88 11.33
C GLN A 161 3.37 -4.47 10.01
N MET A 162 2.33 -3.88 9.44
CA MET A 162 1.90 -4.21 8.09
C MET A 162 2.88 -3.65 7.07
N LEU A 163 3.17 -4.43 6.02
CA LEU A 163 3.90 -3.93 4.86
C LEU A 163 2.94 -3.12 3.99
N THR A 164 3.31 -1.89 3.71
CA THR A 164 2.49 -0.94 2.93
C THR A 164 3.27 -0.47 1.70
N ILE A 165 2.61 0.20 0.76
CA ILE A 165 3.28 0.81 -0.40
C ILE A 165 4.39 1.78 0.03
N HIS A 166 4.23 2.44 1.19
CA HIS A 166 5.23 3.37 1.73
C HIS A 166 6.54 2.67 2.08
N SER A 167 6.47 1.42 2.59
CA SER A 167 7.63 0.62 2.99
C SER A 167 8.20 -0.27 1.88
N CYS A 168 7.41 -0.60 0.86
CA CYS A 168 7.77 -1.60 -0.14
C CYS A 168 8.34 -0.96 -1.41
N THR A 169 9.42 -1.58 -1.92
CA THR A 169 9.95 -1.36 -3.28
C THR A 169 10.13 -2.72 -3.91
N PHE A 170 9.35 -3.01 -4.94
CA PHE A 170 9.30 -4.33 -5.56
C PHE A 170 10.15 -4.41 -6.83
N ARG A 171 10.61 -5.61 -7.19
CA ARG A 171 11.10 -5.87 -8.54
C ARG A 171 9.95 -5.66 -9.53
N THR A 172 10.19 -4.85 -10.56
CA THR A 172 9.16 -4.40 -11.52
C THR A 172 8.41 -5.55 -12.18
N GLU A 173 9.13 -6.63 -12.50
CA GLU A 173 8.56 -7.81 -13.15
C GLU A 173 7.42 -8.45 -12.34
N LEU A 174 7.47 -8.38 -11.00
CA LEU A 174 6.43 -8.94 -10.14
C LEU A 174 5.07 -8.25 -10.28
N LEU A 175 5.08 -6.98 -10.68
CA LEU A 175 3.85 -6.22 -10.92
C LEU A 175 3.30 -6.48 -12.32
N LYS A 176 4.19 -6.68 -13.31
CA LYS A 176 3.80 -6.92 -14.71
C LYS A 176 3.11 -8.26 -14.94
N ILE A 177 3.24 -9.21 -14.02
CA ILE A 177 2.62 -10.54 -14.10
C ILE A 177 1.34 -10.68 -13.31
N TRP A 178 0.72 -9.60 -12.85
CA TRP A 178 -0.61 -9.69 -12.24
C TRP A 178 -1.66 -10.13 -13.26
N ASP A 179 -2.51 -11.07 -12.86
CA ASP A 179 -3.60 -11.58 -13.72
C ASP A 179 -4.64 -10.50 -14.05
N GLU A 180 -4.89 -9.61 -13.09
CA GLU A 180 -5.81 -8.48 -13.22
C GLU A 180 -5.17 -7.20 -12.69
N PRO A 181 -5.44 -6.02 -13.29
CA PRO A 181 -5.01 -4.74 -12.76
C PRO A 181 -5.72 -4.41 -11.44
N LEU A 182 -5.25 -3.39 -10.75
CA LEU A 182 -5.96 -2.81 -9.61
C LEU A 182 -7.29 -2.19 -10.09
N PRO A 183 -8.36 -2.26 -9.28
CA PRO A 183 -9.67 -1.74 -9.69
C PRO A 183 -9.66 -0.22 -9.80
N LYS A 184 -10.34 0.30 -10.85
CA LYS A 184 -10.49 1.75 -11.07
C LYS A 184 -11.46 2.37 -10.07
N LYS A 185 -11.17 3.61 -9.65
CA LYS A 185 -12.02 4.43 -8.76
C LYS A 185 -12.37 3.74 -7.44
N VAL A 186 -11.48 2.87 -6.96
CA VAL A 186 -11.58 2.20 -5.67
C VAL A 186 -10.48 2.75 -4.77
N PHE A 187 -10.79 3.05 -3.51
CA PHE A 187 -9.84 3.45 -2.49
C PHE A 187 -9.33 2.23 -1.72
N TYR A 188 -8.16 2.34 -1.08
CA TYR A 188 -7.51 1.29 -0.26
C TYR A 188 -6.94 0.13 -1.09
N GLU A 189 -6.87 0.26 -2.40
CA GLU A 189 -6.37 -0.75 -3.34
C GLU A 189 -4.84 -0.95 -3.26
N ASP A 190 -4.14 -0.05 -2.60
CA ASP A 190 -2.74 -0.19 -2.18
C ASP A 190 -2.51 -1.47 -1.37
N ASN A 191 -3.45 -1.83 -0.49
CA ASN A 191 -3.43 -3.10 0.24
C ASN A 191 -3.59 -4.31 -0.70
N LEU A 192 -4.41 -4.18 -1.74
CA LEU A 192 -4.55 -5.22 -2.76
C LEU A 192 -3.25 -5.38 -3.56
N MET A 193 -2.55 -4.28 -3.89
CA MET A 193 -1.23 -4.33 -4.52
C MET A 193 -0.26 -5.20 -3.70
N ILE A 194 -0.19 -4.97 -2.40
CA ILE A 194 0.64 -5.76 -1.48
C ILE A 194 0.25 -7.24 -1.53
N CYS A 195 -1.03 -7.56 -1.36
CA CYS A 195 -1.55 -8.93 -1.37
C CYS A 195 -1.34 -9.66 -2.69
N LYS A 196 -1.37 -8.96 -3.84
CA LYS A 196 -1.10 -9.53 -5.18
C LYS A 196 0.38 -9.84 -5.38
N THR A 197 1.27 -9.06 -4.78
CA THR A 197 2.71 -9.13 -5.06
C THR A 197 3.45 -10.04 -4.10
N LEU A 198 3.15 -9.98 -2.79
CA LEU A 198 3.88 -10.72 -1.76
C LEU A 198 3.94 -12.24 -1.95
N PRO A 199 2.91 -12.95 -2.47
CA PRO A 199 2.98 -14.39 -2.71
C PRO A 199 4.12 -14.82 -3.64
N ARG A 200 4.65 -13.89 -4.46
CA ARG A 200 5.73 -14.13 -5.43
C ARG A 200 7.11 -13.72 -4.93
N VAL A 201 7.20 -13.05 -3.77
CA VAL A 201 8.44 -12.57 -3.17
C VAL A 201 9.19 -13.72 -2.50
N GLN A 202 10.45 -13.94 -2.90
CA GLN A 202 11.33 -14.95 -2.34
C GLN A 202 12.57 -14.34 -1.65
N LYS A 203 13.19 -13.34 -2.28
CA LYS A 203 14.39 -12.66 -1.79
C LYS A 203 14.05 -11.24 -1.36
N MET A 204 14.45 -10.88 -0.16
CA MET A 204 14.21 -9.56 0.43
C MET A 204 15.50 -8.95 0.94
N TYR A 205 15.49 -7.62 1.03
CA TYR A 205 16.50 -6.85 1.77
C TYR A 205 15.78 -5.82 2.64
N TYR A 206 16.32 -5.55 3.82
CA TYR A 206 15.76 -4.54 4.71
C TYR A 206 16.71 -3.36 4.85
N PHE A 207 16.24 -2.17 4.46
CA PHE A 207 16.89 -0.88 4.62
C PHE A 207 16.34 -0.18 5.87
N PRO A 208 17.08 -0.15 7.01
CA PRO A 208 16.55 0.22 8.32
C PRO A 208 16.53 1.74 8.56
N HIS A 209 16.08 2.51 7.57
CA HIS A 209 15.98 3.97 7.63
C HIS A 209 14.56 4.43 7.29
N ASP A 210 14.14 5.57 7.86
CA ASP A 210 12.84 6.21 7.61
C ASP A 210 12.84 6.88 6.23
N LEU A 211 12.76 6.07 5.19
CA LEU A 211 12.91 6.50 3.80
C LEU A 211 11.75 7.36 3.31
N TYR A 212 10.53 7.02 3.70
CA TYR A 212 9.30 7.64 3.22
C TYR A 212 8.69 8.51 4.31
N ARG A 213 8.34 9.76 3.98
CA ARG A 213 7.67 10.72 4.87
C ARG A 213 6.20 10.79 4.50
N TYR A 214 5.35 10.15 5.30
CA TYR A 214 3.92 10.08 5.09
C TYR A 214 3.21 11.19 5.87
N TRP A 215 2.66 12.18 5.13
CA TRP A 215 1.94 13.32 5.72
C TRP A 215 0.49 12.98 5.99
N ILE A 216 0.06 13.10 7.25
CA ILE A 216 -1.32 12.84 7.68
C ILE A 216 -1.88 14.01 8.50
N GLY A 217 -3.23 14.06 8.59
CA GLY A 217 -3.94 15.07 9.38
C GLY A 217 -4.60 16.16 8.55
N ARG A 218 -4.55 16.10 7.21
CA ARG A 218 -5.29 17.04 6.38
C ARG A 218 -6.78 16.63 6.27
N PRO A 219 -7.72 17.61 6.18
CA PRO A 219 -9.15 17.33 6.12
C PRO A 219 -9.63 16.57 4.87
N ASP A 220 -8.86 16.65 3.77
CA ASP A 220 -9.18 16.08 2.45
C ASP A 220 -8.73 14.63 2.27
N GLN A 221 -7.97 14.09 3.23
CA GLN A 221 -7.41 12.73 3.12
C GLN A 221 -8.46 11.62 3.22
N SER A 222 -8.17 10.51 2.53
CA SER A 222 -9.04 9.32 2.45
C SER A 222 -9.25 8.60 3.78
N VAL A 223 -8.36 8.80 4.75
CA VAL A 223 -8.38 8.18 6.08
C VAL A 223 -9.32 8.86 7.09
N GLN A 224 -9.95 9.97 6.73
CA GLN A 224 -10.92 10.65 7.60
C GLN A 224 -12.16 9.78 7.85
N GLU A 225 -12.67 9.74 9.10
CA GLU A 225 -13.81 8.86 9.50
C GLU A 225 -15.04 9.05 8.61
N ALA A 226 -15.38 10.28 8.22
CA ALA A 226 -16.50 10.54 7.32
C ALA A 226 -16.32 9.93 5.93
N ALA A 227 -15.08 9.95 5.40
CA ALA A 227 -14.72 9.31 4.13
C ALA A 227 -14.80 7.78 4.24
N ILE A 228 -14.28 7.22 5.33
CA ILE A 228 -14.31 5.79 5.66
C ILE A 228 -15.74 5.26 5.68
N ILE A 229 -16.65 5.94 6.40
CA ILE A 229 -18.07 5.57 6.50
C ILE A 229 -18.73 5.55 5.12
N LYS A 230 -18.42 6.52 4.26
CA LYS A 230 -18.98 6.60 2.90
C LYS A 230 -18.42 5.55 1.96
N ARG A 231 -17.15 5.14 2.15
CA ARG A 231 -16.38 4.28 1.24
C ARG A 231 -16.23 2.83 1.74
N TYR A 232 -17.09 2.38 2.67
CA TYR A 232 -17.00 1.04 3.23
C TYR A 232 -17.05 -0.05 2.16
N THR A 233 -17.82 0.13 1.08
CA THR A 233 -17.92 -0.82 -0.03
C THR A 233 -16.59 -1.02 -0.76
N HIS A 234 -15.77 0.02 -0.87
CA HIS A 234 -14.43 -0.08 -1.45
C HIS A 234 -13.53 -0.97 -0.60
N GLN A 235 -13.53 -0.76 0.72
CA GLN A 235 -12.75 -1.57 1.64
C GLN A 235 -13.20 -3.05 1.63
N LEU A 236 -14.52 -3.32 1.56
CA LEU A 236 -15.04 -4.68 1.42
C LEU A 236 -14.55 -5.35 0.14
N LEU A 237 -14.63 -4.66 -0.99
CA LEU A 237 -14.13 -5.14 -2.29
C LEU A 237 -12.63 -5.43 -2.26
N VAL A 238 -11.84 -4.51 -1.70
CA VAL A 238 -10.39 -4.69 -1.57
C VAL A 238 -10.06 -5.90 -0.72
N SER A 239 -10.73 -6.08 0.41
CA SER A 239 -10.47 -7.23 1.29
C SER A 239 -10.88 -8.57 0.65
N GLU A 240 -11.98 -8.62 -0.10
CA GLU A 240 -12.36 -9.79 -0.89
C GLU A 240 -11.31 -10.12 -1.95
N LYS A 241 -10.92 -9.15 -2.76
CA LYS A 241 -9.89 -9.34 -3.81
C LYS A 241 -8.52 -9.70 -3.21
N SER A 242 -8.14 -9.12 -2.08
CA SER A 242 -6.92 -9.46 -1.34
C SER A 242 -6.94 -10.90 -0.83
N PHE A 243 -8.08 -11.36 -0.33
CA PHE A 243 -8.26 -12.74 0.10
C PHE A 243 -8.04 -13.73 -1.06
N ILE A 244 -8.59 -13.42 -2.23
CA ILE A 244 -8.40 -14.22 -3.45
C ILE A 244 -6.93 -14.19 -3.88
N ALA A 245 -6.32 -13.01 -3.94
CA ALA A 245 -4.94 -12.81 -4.40
C ALA A 245 -3.89 -13.50 -3.51
N CYS A 246 -4.12 -13.57 -2.20
CA CYS A 246 -3.21 -14.24 -1.28
C CYS A 246 -3.13 -15.76 -1.47
N ASP A 247 -4.14 -16.40 -2.04
CA ASP A 247 -4.20 -17.83 -2.39
C ASP A 247 -3.52 -18.76 -1.38
N LEU A 248 -3.98 -18.68 -0.12
CA LEU A 248 -3.32 -19.29 1.04
C LEU A 248 -3.06 -20.79 0.92
N ASP A 249 -3.83 -21.52 0.09
CA ASP A 249 -3.63 -22.97 -0.07
C ASP A 249 -2.37 -23.25 -0.91
N ASN A 250 -2.02 -22.39 -1.86
CA ASN A 250 -0.85 -22.52 -2.72
C ASN A 250 0.43 -21.86 -2.16
N VAL A 251 0.35 -21.16 -1.04
CA VAL A 251 1.55 -20.64 -0.36
C VAL A 251 2.22 -21.75 0.43
N SER A 252 3.39 -22.20 -0.03
CA SER A 252 4.16 -23.29 0.61
C SER A 252 5.05 -22.81 1.76
N GLU A 253 5.56 -21.54 1.70
CA GLU A 253 6.46 -20.99 2.70
C GLU A 253 5.70 -20.63 3.98
N PRO A 254 6.04 -21.24 5.14
CA PRO A 254 5.21 -21.10 6.36
C PRO A 254 5.17 -19.69 6.94
N MET A 255 6.30 -18.94 6.89
CA MET A 255 6.33 -17.58 7.44
C MET A 255 5.60 -16.59 6.56
N LEU A 256 5.69 -16.73 5.22
CA LEU A 256 4.86 -15.97 4.29
C LEU A 256 3.37 -16.24 4.53
N LYS A 257 2.97 -17.51 4.60
CA LYS A 257 1.57 -17.88 4.90
C LYS A 257 1.08 -17.26 6.20
N LYS A 258 1.94 -17.23 7.23
CA LYS A 258 1.61 -16.62 8.52
C LYS A 258 1.47 -15.10 8.39
N TYR A 259 2.34 -14.46 7.61
CA TYR A 259 2.25 -13.04 7.34
C TYR A 259 0.97 -12.70 6.56
N LEU A 260 0.68 -13.39 5.45
CA LEU A 260 -0.55 -13.17 4.67
C LEU A 260 -1.83 -13.38 5.48
N LYS A 261 -1.84 -14.36 6.40
CA LYS A 261 -2.95 -14.53 7.35
C LYS A 261 -3.08 -13.35 8.31
N HIS A 262 -1.97 -12.76 8.75
CA HIS A 262 -1.97 -11.55 9.55
C HIS A 262 -2.51 -10.35 8.76
N GLU A 263 -2.04 -10.16 7.54
CA GLU A 263 -2.49 -9.11 6.62
C GLU A 263 -4.00 -9.19 6.40
N LEU A 264 -4.50 -10.35 5.99
CA LEU A 264 -5.94 -10.58 5.79
C LEU A 264 -6.77 -10.38 7.06
N PHE A 265 -6.24 -10.79 8.23
CA PHE A 265 -6.90 -10.55 9.50
C PHE A 265 -7.10 -9.04 9.76
N MET A 266 -6.08 -8.23 9.48
CA MET A 266 -6.16 -6.77 9.62
C MET A 266 -7.14 -6.16 8.62
N LEU A 267 -7.06 -6.54 7.35
CA LEU A 267 -7.95 -6.04 6.29
C LEU A 267 -9.42 -6.37 6.59
N PHE A 268 -9.73 -7.61 6.98
CA PHE A 268 -11.08 -7.97 7.38
C PHE A 268 -11.55 -7.23 8.64
N GLY A 269 -10.66 -7.01 9.61
CA GLY A 269 -10.96 -6.19 10.78
C GLY A 269 -11.37 -4.77 10.41
N ILE A 270 -10.61 -4.12 9.54
CA ILE A 270 -10.90 -2.79 9.00
C ILE A 270 -12.22 -2.79 8.23
N SER A 271 -12.46 -3.78 7.36
CA SER A 271 -13.69 -3.94 6.59
C SER A 271 -14.93 -4.03 7.47
N ILE A 272 -14.88 -4.86 8.51
CA ILE A 272 -15.98 -5.01 9.47
C ILE A 272 -16.23 -3.67 10.16
N MET A 273 -15.18 -2.98 10.61
CA MET A 273 -15.31 -1.69 11.30
C MET A 273 -15.95 -0.65 10.39
N PHE A 274 -15.50 -0.51 9.14
CA PHE A 274 -16.06 0.45 8.18
C PHE A 274 -17.56 0.20 7.93
N ALA A 275 -17.93 -1.06 7.65
CA ALA A 275 -19.33 -1.42 7.45
C ALA A 275 -20.19 -1.15 8.70
N ARG A 276 -19.67 -1.47 9.91
CA ARG A 276 -20.42 -1.26 11.16
C ARG A 276 -20.56 0.21 11.55
N LEU A 277 -19.59 1.05 11.21
CA LEU A 277 -19.64 2.51 11.42
C LEU A 277 -20.71 3.17 10.56
N ASN A 278 -20.99 2.65 9.37
CA ASN A 278 -22.06 3.13 8.49
C ASN A 278 -23.46 2.97 9.12
N LYS A 279 -23.67 1.97 9.97
CA LYS A 279 -24.89 1.68 10.75
C LYS A 279 -26.14 1.35 9.90
N SER A 280 -26.05 1.25 8.59
CA SER A 280 -27.18 0.86 7.72
C SER A 280 -27.32 -0.66 7.63
N ASP A 281 -28.53 -1.12 7.30
CA ASP A 281 -28.77 -2.54 7.04
C ASP A 281 -28.19 -2.97 5.70
N GLU A 282 -28.01 -2.03 4.76
CA GLU A 282 -27.30 -2.23 3.49
C GLU A 282 -25.81 -2.52 3.72
N ALA A 283 -25.16 -1.80 4.64
CA ALA A 283 -23.75 -2.07 4.98
C ALA A 283 -23.59 -3.44 5.64
N ASP A 284 -24.54 -3.85 6.48
CA ASP A 284 -24.56 -5.21 7.06
C ASP A 284 -24.75 -6.27 5.97
N ALA A 285 -25.65 -6.05 5.00
CA ALA A 285 -25.87 -6.96 3.88
C ALA A 285 -24.63 -7.05 2.98
N SER A 286 -23.98 -5.92 2.69
CA SER A 286 -22.74 -5.88 1.90
C SER A 286 -21.59 -6.62 2.60
N LEU A 287 -21.47 -6.50 3.93
CA LEU A 287 -20.50 -7.27 4.72
C LEU A 287 -20.75 -8.77 4.66
N GLU A 288 -22.03 -9.20 4.72
CA GLU A 288 -22.39 -10.62 4.56
C GLU A 288 -22.06 -11.11 3.15
N ALA A 289 -22.35 -10.31 2.11
CA ALA A 289 -22.02 -10.66 0.72
C ALA A 289 -20.52 -10.87 0.52
N MET A 290 -19.66 -10.00 1.08
CA MET A 290 -18.21 -10.19 1.08
C MET A 290 -17.82 -11.54 1.71
N TRP A 291 -18.39 -11.88 2.87
CA TRP A 291 -18.10 -13.18 3.52
C TRP A 291 -18.57 -14.37 2.70
N ASP A 292 -19.70 -14.24 2.01
CA ASP A 292 -20.22 -15.30 1.14
C ASP A 292 -19.31 -15.47 -0.08
N ALA A 293 -18.84 -14.37 -0.69
CA ALA A 293 -17.86 -14.42 -1.78
C ALA A 293 -16.55 -15.10 -1.33
N CYS A 294 -16.00 -14.71 -0.17
CA CYS A 294 -14.81 -15.37 0.38
C CYS A 294 -15.02 -16.88 0.62
N LYS A 295 -16.18 -17.29 1.16
CA LYS A 295 -16.50 -18.72 1.37
C LYS A 295 -16.70 -19.48 0.06
N ASN A 296 -17.28 -18.85 -0.94
CA ASN A 296 -17.48 -19.46 -2.26
C ASN A 296 -16.14 -19.66 -2.96
N HIS A 297 -15.20 -18.73 -2.82
CA HIS A 297 -13.85 -18.86 -3.36
C HIS A 297 -13.05 -19.94 -2.60
N ASN A 298 -13.03 -19.88 -1.26
CA ASN A 298 -12.33 -20.83 -0.41
C ASN A 298 -13.07 -21.04 0.92
N LEU A 299 -13.83 -22.12 1.00
CA LEU A 299 -14.69 -22.41 2.14
C LEU A 299 -13.92 -22.55 3.46
N LYS A 300 -12.74 -23.19 3.41
CA LYS A 300 -11.88 -23.43 4.58
C LYS A 300 -11.41 -22.10 5.18
N TRP A 301 -10.78 -21.25 4.36
CA TRP A 301 -10.22 -19.99 4.83
C TRP A 301 -11.28 -18.92 5.08
N GLY A 302 -12.34 -18.85 4.27
CA GLY A 302 -13.47 -17.95 4.53
C GLY A 302 -14.16 -18.23 5.87
N ARG A 303 -14.39 -19.52 6.21
CA ARG A 303 -14.88 -19.91 7.53
C ARG A 303 -13.88 -19.63 8.65
N HIS A 304 -12.58 -19.90 8.40
CA HIS A 304 -11.54 -19.68 9.39
C HIS A 304 -11.51 -18.21 9.83
N PHE A 305 -11.42 -17.26 8.91
CA PHE A 305 -11.36 -15.83 9.26
C PHE A 305 -12.64 -15.36 9.94
N ARG A 306 -13.79 -15.77 9.44
CA ARG A 306 -15.08 -15.31 9.97
C ARG A 306 -15.41 -15.87 11.35
N HIS A 307 -15.09 -17.15 11.62
CA HIS A 307 -15.62 -17.87 12.79
C HIS A 307 -14.55 -18.40 13.76
N HIS A 308 -13.29 -18.54 13.30
CA HIS A 308 -12.22 -19.15 14.11
C HIS A 308 -11.06 -18.18 14.40
N THR A 309 -11.33 -16.87 14.31
CA THR A 309 -10.42 -15.79 14.70
C THR A 309 -11.14 -14.83 15.65
N PRO A 310 -10.43 -13.91 16.32
CA PRO A 310 -11.07 -12.86 17.12
C PRO A 310 -12.09 -12.00 16.35
N LEU A 311 -12.04 -11.97 15.02
CA LEU A 311 -13.04 -11.27 14.18
C LEU A 311 -14.46 -11.81 14.41
N ALA A 312 -14.63 -13.05 14.84
CA ALA A 312 -15.95 -13.66 15.11
C ALA A 312 -16.79 -12.80 16.07
N VAL A 313 -16.14 -12.15 17.04
CA VAL A 313 -16.81 -11.27 18.03
C VAL A 313 -17.41 -10.02 17.38
N ILE A 314 -16.68 -9.39 16.45
CA ILE A 314 -17.13 -8.17 15.75
C ILE A 314 -17.98 -8.49 14.49
N CYS A 315 -17.98 -9.77 14.05
CA CYS A 315 -18.84 -10.28 12.99
C CYS A 315 -20.27 -10.64 13.43
N MET A 316 -20.59 -10.56 14.74
CA MET A 316 -21.94 -10.88 15.22
C MET A 316 -22.99 -10.03 14.53
N LYS A 317 -24.14 -10.69 14.18
CA LYS A 317 -25.23 -10.05 13.45
C LYS A 317 -26.10 -9.14 14.34
N GLY A 318 -26.80 -8.23 13.67
CA GLY A 318 -27.81 -7.39 14.28
C GLY A 318 -27.26 -6.20 15.12
N LYS A 319 -28.16 -5.50 15.79
CA LYS A 319 -27.85 -4.27 16.54
C LYS A 319 -26.80 -4.50 17.64
N PHE A 320 -26.84 -5.65 18.31
CA PHE A 320 -25.86 -5.99 19.35
C PHE A 320 -24.45 -6.17 18.77
N GLY A 321 -24.30 -6.96 17.70
CA GLY A 321 -23.00 -7.13 17.04
C GLY A 321 -22.43 -5.82 16.51
N ARG A 322 -23.29 -4.94 15.96
CA ARG A 322 -22.90 -3.60 15.53
C ARG A 322 -22.36 -2.77 16.73
N ALA A 323 -23.06 -2.80 17.87
CA ALA A 323 -22.63 -2.07 19.06
C ALA A 323 -21.27 -2.58 19.60
N VAL A 324 -21.07 -3.89 19.61
CA VAL A 324 -19.79 -4.52 20.03
C VAL A 324 -18.65 -4.08 19.10
N ALA A 325 -18.83 -4.14 17.79
CA ALA A 325 -17.82 -3.72 16.82
C ALA A 325 -17.44 -2.24 16.99
N ILE A 326 -18.43 -1.36 17.12
CA ILE A 326 -18.19 0.09 17.34
C ILE A 326 -17.47 0.34 18.67
N PHE A 327 -17.79 -0.42 19.72
CA PHE A 327 -17.09 -0.32 21.01
C PHE A 327 -15.60 -0.66 20.86
N PHE A 328 -15.25 -1.75 20.20
CA PHE A 328 -13.86 -2.12 19.93
C PHE A 328 -13.14 -1.11 19.03
N TYR A 329 -13.81 -0.57 18.02
CA TYR A 329 -13.27 0.50 17.19
C TYR A 329 -12.87 1.73 18.02
N ARG A 330 -13.76 2.19 18.90
CA ARG A 330 -13.50 3.35 19.76
C ARG A 330 -12.31 3.13 20.70
N ILE A 331 -12.13 1.91 21.22
CA ILE A 331 -10.96 1.54 22.01
C ILE A 331 -9.70 1.56 21.16
N ALA A 332 -9.73 0.92 20.00
CA ALA A 332 -8.59 0.86 19.09
C ALA A 332 -8.15 2.26 18.65
N ASN A 333 -9.09 3.13 18.31
CA ASN A 333 -8.81 4.51 17.89
C ASN A 333 -8.18 5.36 19.00
N LYS A 334 -8.56 5.15 20.27
CA LYS A 334 -7.92 5.81 21.41
C LYS A 334 -6.47 5.37 21.63
N ILE A 335 -6.14 4.11 21.31
CA ILE A 335 -4.80 3.53 21.52
C ILE A 335 -3.87 3.86 20.35
N VAL A 336 -4.35 3.75 19.12
CA VAL A 336 -3.52 3.83 17.91
C VAL A 336 -3.58 5.20 17.25
N ARG A 337 -4.59 6.02 17.55
CA ARG A 337 -4.85 7.32 16.90
C ARG A 337 -4.76 7.19 15.39
N PHE A 338 -5.76 6.55 14.79
CA PHE A 338 -5.84 6.40 13.32
C PHE A 338 -6.22 7.70 12.61
N ASN A 339 -6.64 8.73 13.35
CA ASN A 339 -7.05 10.05 12.83
C ASN A 339 -6.45 11.15 13.70
#